data_80e6f1b5808829954690458e9f067653
#
_entry.id   80e6f1b5808829954690458e9f067653
#
_cell.length_a   1.000
_cell.length_b   1.000
_cell.length_c   1.000
_cell.angle_alpha   90.00
_cell.angle_beta   90.00
_cell.angle_gamma   90.00
#
_symmetry.space_group_name_H-M   'P 1'
#
loop_
_entity.id
_entity.type
_entity.pdbx_description
1 polymer ?
#
loop_
_entity_poly.entity_id
_entity_poly.type
_entity_poly.pdbx_seq_one_letter_code
_entity_poly.pdbx_strand_id
1 'polypeptide(L)'
;MNTGFIKKLFRQRSAVFGMIIILLTCVAALFAYFIAPDHSPFANRIIPEIANQKPGFSMSFLQIKKTDAVENTGVLNRLVNGSPDSCDLVPVMSFSITNDSIIAQKYIDENLTERISFPHKKLSATPVIKKTFLLGTDKFGRD
;
A
#
# COMPACT_ATOMS: atom_id res chain seq x y z
N MET A 1 -18.13 -11.54 39.66
CA MET A 1 -17.81 -10.41 38.75
C MET A 1 -18.77 -9.27 39.13
N ASN A 2 -18.23 -8.11 39.62
CA ASN A 2 -19.04 -7.06 40.26
C ASN A 2 -19.92 -6.30 39.21
N THR A 3 -21.16 -6.75 39.04
CA THR A 3 -22.17 -6.11 38.22
C THR A 3 -22.45 -4.65 38.62
N GLY A 4 -22.22 -4.32 39.91
CA GLY A 4 -22.38 -2.96 40.44
C GLY A 4 -21.35 -1.96 39.91
N PHE A 5 -20.10 -2.38 39.66
CA PHE A 5 -19.04 -1.51 39.13
C PHE A 5 -19.32 -1.13 37.64
N ILE A 6 -19.68 -2.11 36.85
CA ILE A 6 -20.00 -1.90 35.40
C ILE A 6 -21.20 -0.96 35.25
N LYS A 7 -22.24 -1.16 36.08
CA LYS A 7 -23.44 -0.31 36.07
C LYS A 7 -23.13 1.15 36.48
N LYS A 8 -22.19 1.34 37.41
CA LYS A 8 -21.72 2.64 37.87
C LYS A 8 -20.87 3.35 36.79
N LEU A 9 -20.04 2.58 36.05
CA LEU A 9 -19.20 3.06 34.94
C LEU A 9 -20.09 3.58 33.79
N PHE A 10 -21.10 2.83 33.38
CA PHE A 10 -22.01 3.24 32.29
C PHE A 10 -22.93 4.42 32.69
N ARG A 11 -23.04 4.74 33.94
CA ARG A 11 -23.80 5.90 34.42
C ARG A 11 -23.02 7.21 34.34
N GLN A 12 -21.69 7.15 34.24
CA GLN A 12 -20.83 8.33 34.06
C GLN A 12 -20.58 8.61 32.57
N ARG A 13 -21.08 9.74 32.08
CA ARG A 13 -20.97 10.14 30.66
C ARG A 13 -19.53 10.24 30.16
N SER A 14 -18.61 10.78 30.99
CA SER A 14 -17.18 10.84 30.65
C SER A 14 -16.51 9.49 30.55
N ALA A 15 -16.89 8.53 31.41
CA ALA A 15 -16.38 7.17 31.35
C ALA A 15 -16.85 6.42 30.10
N VAL A 16 -18.12 6.60 29.74
CA VAL A 16 -18.69 6.04 28.49
C VAL A 16 -18.00 6.63 27.28
N PHE A 17 -17.76 7.94 27.23
CA PHE A 17 -17.04 8.61 26.14
C PHE A 17 -15.61 8.07 26.00
N GLY A 18 -14.86 7.95 27.12
CA GLY A 18 -13.53 7.35 27.10
C GLY A 18 -13.52 5.91 26.62
N MET A 19 -14.51 5.11 27.02
CA MET A 19 -14.65 3.72 26.56
C MET A 19 -14.95 3.62 25.06
N ILE A 20 -15.76 4.54 24.52
CA ILE A 20 -16.04 4.61 23.08
C ILE A 20 -14.77 4.93 22.31
N ILE A 21 -13.95 5.89 22.77
CA ILE A 21 -12.68 6.23 22.12
C ILE A 21 -11.73 5.02 22.12
N ILE A 22 -11.59 4.34 23.26
CA ILE A 22 -10.75 3.14 23.36
C ILE A 22 -11.24 2.05 22.41
N LEU A 23 -12.55 1.80 22.37
CA LEU A 23 -13.13 0.81 21.46
C LEU A 23 -12.85 1.17 20.00
N LEU A 24 -13.01 2.43 19.63
CA LEU A 24 -12.82 2.94 18.27
C LEU A 24 -11.36 2.83 17.85
N THR A 25 -10.41 3.15 18.74
CA THR A 25 -8.98 2.99 18.46
C THR A 25 -8.58 1.51 18.35
N CYS A 26 -9.14 0.63 19.17
CA CYS A 26 -8.92 -0.82 19.03
C CYS A 26 -9.45 -1.36 17.70
N VAL A 27 -10.66 -0.94 17.30
CA VAL A 27 -11.22 -1.32 16.00
C VAL A 27 -10.36 -0.79 14.85
N ALA A 28 -9.95 0.49 14.90
CA ALA A 28 -9.07 1.07 13.90
C ALA A 28 -7.73 0.32 13.81
N ALA A 29 -7.15 -0.07 14.95
CA ALA A 29 -5.90 -0.84 14.98
C ALA A 29 -6.06 -2.24 14.37
N LEU A 30 -7.17 -2.94 14.67
CA LEU A 30 -7.45 -4.26 14.09
C LEU A 30 -7.64 -4.21 12.58
N PHE A 31 -8.27 -3.15 12.08
CA PHE A 31 -8.54 -2.98 10.67
C PHE A 31 -7.53 -2.08 9.95
N ALA A 32 -6.38 -1.77 10.58
CA ALA A 32 -5.38 -0.87 10.05
C ALA A 32 -4.95 -1.21 8.62
N TYR A 33 -4.69 -2.47 8.32
CA TYR A 33 -4.30 -2.92 6.97
C TYR A 33 -5.42 -2.86 5.93
N PHE A 34 -6.69 -2.75 6.35
CA PHE A 34 -7.82 -2.55 5.44
C PHE A 34 -8.12 -1.07 5.21
N ILE A 35 -7.84 -0.22 6.21
CA ILE A 35 -8.07 1.22 6.17
C ILE A 35 -6.92 1.95 5.47
N ALA A 36 -5.69 1.46 5.64
CA ALA A 36 -4.51 2.06 5.04
C ALA A 36 -4.55 1.97 3.50
N PRO A 37 -4.14 3.01 2.78
CA PRO A 37 -4.03 2.99 1.30
C PRO A 37 -3.06 1.92 0.80
N ASP A 38 -2.02 1.62 1.57
CA ASP A 38 -1.10 0.51 1.32
C ASP A 38 -1.42 -0.64 2.29
N HIS A 39 -1.88 -1.76 1.75
CA HIS A 39 -2.24 -2.96 2.51
C HIS A 39 -1.02 -3.84 2.85
N SER A 40 0.19 -3.44 2.43
CA SER A 40 1.41 -4.20 2.70
C SER A 40 2.04 -3.79 4.04
N PRO A 41 2.74 -4.71 4.73
CA PRO A 41 3.50 -4.38 5.95
C PRO A 41 4.79 -3.59 5.65
N PHE A 42 5.11 -3.40 4.37
CA PHE A 42 6.37 -2.80 3.92
C PHE A 42 6.22 -1.29 3.69
N ALA A 43 6.17 -0.52 4.78
CA ALA A 43 6.24 0.95 4.72
C ALA A 43 7.55 1.50 4.14
N ASN A 44 8.57 0.64 3.94
CA ASN A 44 9.90 1.03 3.49
C ASN A 44 10.18 0.71 2.01
N ARG A 45 9.15 0.66 1.17
CA ARG A 45 9.37 0.54 -0.28
C ARG A 45 10.05 1.81 -0.79
N ILE A 46 11.31 1.70 -1.20
CA ILE A 46 12.12 2.81 -1.69
C ILE A 46 12.00 2.83 -3.22
N ILE A 47 11.58 3.98 -3.76
CA ILE A 47 11.50 4.23 -5.21
C ILE A 47 12.21 5.57 -5.46
N PRO A 48 13.55 5.58 -5.54
CA PRO A 48 14.32 6.83 -5.58
C PRO A 48 14.01 7.70 -6.80
N GLU A 49 13.52 7.11 -7.88
CA GLU A 49 13.14 7.80 -9.10
C GLU A 49 12.01 8.83 -8.89
N ILE A 50 11.16 8.62 -7.88
CA ILE A 50 10.05 9.55 -7.55
C ILE A 50 10.29 10.27 -6.24
N ALA A 51 11.53 10.50 -5.84
CA ALA A 51 11.86 11.23 -4.62
C ALA A 51 11.41 12.70 -4.68
N ASN A 52 11.01 13.25 -3.53
CA ASN A 52 10.67 14.67 -3.34
C ASN A 52 9.57 15.21 -4.29
N GLN A 53 8.61 14.38 -4.67
CA GLN A 53 7.49 14.82 -5.49
C GLN A 53 6.47 15.62 -4.68
N LYS A 54 5.82 16.58 -5.35
CA LYS A 54 4.82 17.48 -4.72
C LYS A 54 3.54 16.72 -4.32
N PRO A 55 2.78 17.24 -3.33
CA PRO A 55 1.45 16.72 -3.02
C PRO A 55 0.55 16.63 -4.25
N GLY A 56 -0.18 15.51 -4.39
CA GLY A 56 -1.03 15.23 -5.53
C GLY A 56 -0.30 14.62 -6.74
N PHE A 57 0.99 14.31 -6.62
CA PHE A 57 1.74 13.63 -7.69
C PHE A 57 1.12 12.28 -8.04
N SER A 58 1.04 11.97 -9.32
CA SER A 58 0.52 10.69 -9.82
C SER A 58 1.47 10.07 -10.82
N MET A 59 1.72 8.78 -10.67
CA MET A 59 2.61 8.01 -11.56
C MET A 59 2.00 6.64 -11.87
N SER A 60 2.27 6.14 -13.06
CA SER A 60 1.96 4.76 -13.43
C SER A 60 3.12 3.83 -13.05
N PHE A 61 2.78 2.66 -12.52
CA PHE A 61 3.76 1.66 -12.11
C PHE A 61 3.49 0.33 -12.80
N LEU A 62 4.55 -0.27 -13.34
CA LEU A 62 4.53 -1.64 -13.82
C LEU A 62 4.74 -2.59 -12.65
N GLN A 63 3.85 -3.57 -12.50
CA GLN A 63 3.91 -4.59 -11.45
C GLN A 63 4.62 -5.85 -11.95
N ILE A 64 5.82 -6.08 -11.45
CA ILE A 64 6.63 -7.27 -11.75
C ILE A 64 6.51 -8.25 -10.60
N LYS A 65 6.09 -9.48 -10.87
CA LYS A 65 6.00 -10.53 -9.85
C LYS A 65 7.39 -10.87 -9.30
N LYS A 66 7.49 -10.91 -7.97
CA LYS A 66 8.67 -11.45 -7.28
C LYS A 66 8.67 -12.98 -7.40
N THR A 67 9.83 -13.56 -7.62
CA THR A 67 9.98 -15.02 -7.73
C THR A 67 9.71 -15.73 -6.40
N ASP A 68 9.96 -15.04 -5.28
CA ASP A 68 9.85 -15.57 -3.92
C ASP A 68 8.60 -15.07 -3.17
N ALA A 69 7.57 -14.63 -3.90
CA ALA A 69 6.35 -14.13 -3.29
C ALA A 69 5.59 -15.28 -2.61
N VAL A 70 5.53 -15.25 -1.28
CA VAL A 70 4.70 -16.15 -0.49
C VAL A 70 3.25 -15.69 -0.57
N GLU A 71 2.38 -16.50 -1.15
CA GLU A 71 0.93 -16.24 -1.15
C GLU A 71 0.35 -16.51 0.25
N ASN A 72 0.17 -15.48 1.02
CA ASN A 72 -0.59 -15.53 2.27
C ASN A 72 -2.10 -15.46 1.97
N THR A 73 -2.77 -16.60 2.00
CA THR A 73 -4.16 -16.73 1.54
C THR A 73 -5.22 -16.54 2.63
N GLY A 74 -4.84 -16.50 3.91
CA GLY A 74 -5.80 -16.43 5.03
C GLY A 74 -6.23 -15.00 5.39
N VAL A 75 -7.54 -14.77 5.57
CA VAL A 75 -8.09 -13.46 6.00
C VAL A 75 -7.51 -13.02 7.35
N LEU A 76 -7.38 -13.93 8.31
CA LEU A 76 -6.76 -13.68 9.61
C LEU A 76 -5.28 -13.28 9.48
N ASN A 77 -4.57 -13.92 8.56
CA ASN A 77 -3.17 -13.59 8.33
C ASN A 77 -3.00 -12.21 7.68
N ARG A 78 -3.91 -11.83 6.77
CA ARG A 78 -3.96 -10.48 6.20
C ARG A 78 -4.31 -9.41 7.24
N LEU A 79 -5.15 -9.74 8.21
CA LEU A 79 -5.53 -8.83 9.29
C LEU A 79 -4.34 -8.50 10.20
N VAL A 80 -3.50 -9.51 10.51
CA VAL A 80 -2.40 -9.39 11.47
C VAL A 80 -1.10 -8.94 10.80
N ASN A 81 -0.79 -9.51 9.63
CA ASN A 81 0.50 -9.35 8.94
C ASN A 81 0.43 -8.50 7.65
N GLY A 82 -0.78 -8.04 7.29
CA GLY A 82 -0.98 -7.32 6.02
C GLY A 82 -0.94 -8.23 4.78
N SER A 83 -1.01 -7.62 3.62
CA SER A 83 -0.89 -8.32 2.33
C SER A 83 0.58 -8.50 1.97
N PRO A 84 1.01 -9.69 1.50
CA PRO A 84 2.40 -9.90 1.09
C PRO A 84 2.77 -8.99 -0.09
N ASP A 85 3.98 -8.49 -0.09
CA ASP A 85 4.54 -7.70 -1.18
C ASP A 85 4.99 -8.62 -2.32
N SER A 86 4.03 -9.00 -3.15
CA SER A 86 4.22 -9.98 -4.23
C SER A 86 4.80 -9.37 -5.51
N CYS A 87 4.89 -8.05 -5.60
CA CYS A 87 5.28 -7.36 -6.82
C CYS A 87 6.26 -6.21 -6.56
N ASP A 88 7.25 -6.09 -7.43
CA ASP A 88 8.06 -4.88 -7.53
C ASP A 88 7.33 -3.85 -8.38
N LEU A 89 7.39 -2.58 -7.95
CA LEU A 89 6.81 -1.45 -8.65
C LEU A 89 7.90 -0.68 -9.39
N VAL A 90 7.79 -0.64 -10.71
CA VAL A 90 8.70 0.14 -11.56
C VAL A 90 7.94 1.34 -12.12
N PRO A 91 8.37 2.58 -11.84
CA PRO A 91 7.72 3.78 -12.35
C PRO A 91 7.88 3.87 -13.87
N VAL A 92 6.77 4.12 -14.59
CA VAL A 92 6.77 4.19 -16.06
C VAL A 92 6.00 5.41 -16.55
N MET A 93 6.56 6.09 -17.57
CA MET A 93 5.92 7.21 -18.25
C MET A 93 4.90 6.75 -19.28
N SER A 94 5.27 5.77 -20.07
CA SER A 94 4.45 5.18 -21.12
C SER A 94 4.71 3.69 -21.23
N PHE A 95 3.72 2.96 -21.74
CA PHE A 95 3.84 1.53 -21.99
C PHE A 95 3.06 1.14 -23.23
N SER A 96 3.52 0.09 -23.91
CA SER A 96 2.81 -0.57 -24.99
C SER A 96 2.76 -2.06 -24.74
N ILE A 97 1.57 -2.61 -24.91
CA ILE A 97 1.32 -4.04 -24.72
C ILE A 97 1.44 -4.71 -26.09
N THR A 98 2.34 -5.66 -26.19
CA THR A 98 2.51 -6.55 -27.34
C THR A 98 2.03 -7.94 -26.93
N ASN A 99 1.71 -8.82 -27.89
CA ASN A 99 1.14 -10.15 -27.60
C ASN A 99 1.98 -11.00 -26.64
N ASP A 100 3.29 -10.80 -26.57
CA ASP A 100 4.21 -11.63 -25.78
C ASP A 100 4.94 -10.87 -24.66
N SER A 101 4.96 -9.54 -24.71
CA SER A 101 5.71 -8.69 -23.77
C SER A 101 5.09 -7.31 -23.60
N ILE A 102 5.38 -6.67 -22.48
CA ILE A 102 5.13 -5.24 -22.25
C ILE A 102 6.45 -4.51 -22.44
N ILE A 103 6.44 -3.54 -23.34
CA ILE A 103 7.52 -2.58 -23.53
C ILE A 103 7.10 -1.30 -22.80
N ALA A 104 7.93 -0.83 -21.87
CA ALA A 104 7.66 0.37 -21.11
C ALA A 104 8.86 1.30 -21.10
N GLN A 105 8.60 2.59 -20.95
CA GLN A 105 9.61 3.60 -20.69
C GLN A 105 9.66 3.83 -19.19
N LYS A 106 10.66 3.22 -18.53
CA LYS A 106 10.94 3.44 -17.11
C LYS A 106 11.30 4.90 -16.90
N TYR A 107 10.64 5.52 -15.91
CA TYR A 107 10.99 6.86 -15.46
C TYR A 107 12.25 6.78 -14.58
N ILE A 108 13.25 7.58 -14.90
CA ILE A 108 14.47 7.71 -14.10
C ILE A 108 14.54 9.11 -13.51
N ASP A 109 14.28 10.14 -14.33
CA ASP A 109 14.29 11.55 -13.93
C ASP A 109 13.44 12.36 -14.91
N GLU A 110 13.19 13.64 -14.65
CA GLU A 110 12.31 14.54 -15.45
C GLU A 110 12.60 14.49 -16.97
N ASN A 111 13.86 14.27 -17.38
CA ASN A 111 14.26 14.23 -18.77
C ASN A 111 14.91 12.89 -19.20
N LEU A 112 14.91 11.89 -18.34
CA LEU A 112 15.58 10.62 -18.60
C LEU A 112 14.62 9.44 -18.43
N THR A 113 14.46 8.71 -19.54
CA THR A 113 13.69 7.45 -19.53
C THR A 113 14.54 6.33 -20.10
N GLU A 114 14.33 5.13 -19.59
CA GLU A 114 14.97 3.91 -20.06
C GLU A 114 13.91 2.96 -20.66
N ARG A 115 14.20 2.43 -21.85
CA ARG A 115 13.32 1.44 -22.45
C ARG A 115 13.56 0.07 -21.84
N ILE A 116 12.53 -0.48 -21.20
CA ILE A 116 12.53 -1.81 -20.57
C ILE A 116 11.49 -2.69 -21.25
N SER A 117 11.72 -4.01 -21.25
CA SER A 117 10.79 -4.99 -21.78
C SER A 117 10.68 -6.17 -20.82
N PHE A 118 9.45 -6.58 -20.53
CA PHE A 118 9.17 -7.73 -19.67
C PHE A 118 8.19 -8.70 -20.34
N PRO A 119 8.46 -10.02 -20.30
CA PRO A 119 7.51 -11.01 -20.78
C PRO A 119 6.28 -11.04 -19.87
N HIS A 120 5.10 -11.30 -20.43
CA HIS A 120 3.83 -11.36 -19.68
C HIS A 120 3.86 -12.30 -18.47
N LYS A 121 4.63 -13.38 -18.52
CA LYS A 121 4.77 -14.35 -17.41
C LYS A 121 5.33 -13.73 -16.12
N LYS A 122 6.12 -12.67 -16.22
CA LYS A 122 6.72 -11.95 -15.08
C LYS A 122 5.82 -10.84 -14.53
N LEU A 123 4.67 -10.59 -15.14
CA LEU A 123 3.80 -9.49 -14.77
C LEU A 123 2.64 -9.98 -13.90
N SER A 124 2.10 -9.09 -13.09
CA SER A 124 0.89 -9.33 -12.31
C SER A 124 -0.34 -9.46 -13.23
N ALA A 125 -1.47 -9.93 -12.68
CA ALA A 125 -2.75 -9.96 -13.39
C ALA A 125 -3.21 -8.57 -13.85
N THR A 126 -2.88 -7.55 -13.06
CA THR A 126 -3.01 -6.14 -13.45
C THR A 126 -1.60 -5.56 -13.64
N PRO A 127 -1.08 -5.58 -14.88
CA PRO A 127 0.34 -5.28 -15.10
C PRO A 127 0.69 -3.82 -14.82
N VAL A 128 -0.24 -2.89 -14.98
CA VAL A 128 -0.01 -1.46 -14.74
C VAL A 128 -1.06 -0.92 -13.77
N ILE A 129 -0.58 -0.21 -12.76
CA ILE A 129 -1.42 0.52 -11.79
C ILE A 129 -1.01 1.99 -11.78
N LYS A 130 -1.98 2.88 -11.55
CA LYS A 130 -1.73 4.30 -11.29
C LYS A 130 -1.83 4.55 -9.79
N LYS A 131 -0.77 5.10 -9.19
CA LYS A 131 -0.79 5.56 -7.80
C LYS A 131 -0.79 7.09 -7.75
N THR A 132 -1.52 7.65 -6.80
CA THR A 132 -1.54 9.08 -6.49
C THR A 132 -1.06 9.27 -5.07
N PHE A 133 -0.02 10.07 -4.90
CA PHE A 133 0.60 10.40 -3.63
C PHE A 133 -0.01 11.70 -3.12
N LEU A 134 -0.96 11.59 -2.19
CA LEU A 134 -1.75 12.74 -1.71
C LEU A 134 -0.88 13.78 -1.01
N LEU A 135 0.08 13.34 -0.21
CA LEU A 135 1.03 14.21 0.51
C LEU A 135 2.34 14.42 -0.26
N GLY A 136 2.48 13.82 -1.45
CA GLY A 136 3.72 13.79 -2.20
C GLY A 136 4.61 12.63 -1.79
N THR A 137 5.91 12.69 -2.07
CA THR A 137 6.87 11.65 -1.70
C THR A 137 8.03 12.23 -0.92
N ASP A 138 8.59 11.43 -0.01
CA ASP A 138 9.78 11.79 0.74
C ASP A 138 11.07 11.66 -0.12
N LYS A 139 12.23 11.89 0.49
CA LYS A 139 13.56 11.76 -0.16
C LYS A 139 13.88 10.33 -0.65
N PHE A 140 13.09 9.34 -0.25
CA PHE A 140 13.24 7.95 -0.66
C PHE A 140 12.14 7.50 -1.64
N GLY A 141 11.24 8.41 -2.04
CA GLY A 141 10.12 8.09 -2.92
C GLY A 141 9.00 7.29 -2.23
N ARG A 142 8.87 7.41 -0.89
CA ARG A 142 7.80 6.77 -0.11
C ARG A 142 6.61 7.72 0.04
N ASP A 143 5.42 7.14 0.18
CA ASP A 143 4.16 7.84 0.49
C ASP A 143 4.12 8.24 1.96
#